data_66c18a23cc427af47efde8b43f4985ee
#
_entry.id   66c18a23cc427af47efde8b43f4985ee
#
_cell.length_a   1.000
_cell.length_b   1.000
_cell.length_c   1.000
_cell.angle_alpha   90.00
_cell.angle_beta   90.00
_cell.angle_gamma   90.00
#
_symmetry.space_group_name_H-M   'P 1'
#
loop_
_entity.id
_entity.type
_entity.pdbx_description
1 polymer ?
#
loop_
_entity_poly.entity_id
_entity_poly.type
_entity_poly.pdbx_seq_one_letter_code
_entity_poly.pdbx_strand_id
1 'polypeptide(L)'
;LGDIILAEPGALIGFAGPRVIEQTIHQKLPKGFQRSEFLLEHGLLDAIVERAQMREVLGSLLELHENAGTKKSMPGERMAEQRTAGKIRQGQSVPGQRRDAWDRVLTSRSKDRPVGSDYIRAMFTDFQELHGDRLYGDDPAVIGGIARFGGQSVTVIVQEKGSSTRENIERNFAMPKPEGYRKALRLMKQAEKFHRPVI
;
A
#
# COMPACT_ATOMS: atom_id res chain seq x y z
N LEU A 1 -14.85 14.30 -1.13
CA LEU A 1 -13.46 14.01 -0.83
C LEU A 1 -12.79 13.45 -2.09
N GLY A 2 -11.50 13.82 -2.33
CA GLY A 2 -10.74 13.32 -3.45
C GLY A 2 -10.37 11.82 -3.30
N ASP A 3 -10.02 11.18 -4.40
CA ASP A 3 -9.56 9.78 -4.41
C ASP A 3 -8.17 9.64 -3.76
N ILE A 4 -7.33 10.65 -3.92
CA ILE A 4 -6.03 10.80 -3.27
C ILE A 4 -5.96 12.17 -2.62
N ILE A 5 -5.50 12.23 -1.38
CA ILE A 5 -5.39 13.46 -0.60
C ILE A 5 -3.95 13.60 -0.13
N LEU A 6 -3.28 14.61 -0.66
CA LEU A 6 -1.90 14.95 -0.32
C LEU A 6 -1.86 16.22 0.52
N ALA A 7 -0.85 16.34 1.37
CA ALA A 7 -0.58 17.56 2.13
C ALA A 7 0.92 17.86 2.17
N GLU A 8 1.26 19.13 2.40
CA GLU A 8 2.64 19.53 2.73
C GLU A 8 2.94 19.26 4.21
N PRO A 9 4.21 19.07 4.60
CA PRO A 9 4.60 18.93 5.99
C PRO A 9 4.11 20.10 6.83
N GLY A 10 3.58 19.83 8.01
CA GLY A 10 3.09 20.82 8.95
C GLY A 10 1.90 21.66 8.48
N ALA A 11 1.27 21.32 7.35
CA ALA A 11 0.09 22.03 6.85
C ALA A 11 -1.07 21.97 7.86
N LEU A 12 -1.74 23.10 8.05
CA LEU A 12 -2.95 23.18 8.87
C LEU A 12 -4.17 22.95 7.97
N ILE A 13 -4.91 21.89 8.24
CA ILE A 13 -6.03 21.44 7.40
C ILE A 13 -7.27 21.27 8.26
N GLY A 14 -8.32 22.04 8.01
CA GLY A 14 -9.56 21.95 8.74
C GLY A 14 -10.55 23.02 8.29
N PHE A 15 -11.83 22.83 8.62
CA PHE A 15 -12.88 23.79 8.35
C PHE A 15 -12.86 24.97 9.31
N ALA A 16 -12.70 24.69 10.62
CA ALA A 16 -12.57 25.68 11.67
C ALA A 16 -11.18 25.63 12.27
N GLY A 17 -10.60 26.78 12.62
CA GLY A 17 -9.31 26.83 13.29
C GLY A 17 -9.34 26.22 14.71
N PRO A 18 -8.20 25.71 15.22
CA PRO A 18 -8.13 25.06 16.53
C PRO A 18 -8.70 25.91 17.68
N ARG A 19 -8.42 27.23 17.68
CA ARG A 19 -8.94 28.15 18.72
C ARG A 19 -10.47 28.20 18.75
N VAL A 20 -11.11 28.25 17.59
CA VAL A 20 -12.57 28.26 17.50
C VAL A 20 -13.16 26.98 18.04
N ILE A 21 -12.55 25.85 17.70
CA ILE A 21 -12.98 24.53 18.18
C ILE A 21 -12.85 24.45 19.71
N GLU A 22 -11.68 24.82 20.26
CA GLU A 22 -11.45 24.80 21.71
C GLU A 22 -12.43 25.70 22.48
N GLN A 23 -12.76 26.87 21.93
CA GLN A 23 -13.77 27.76 22.52
C GLN A 23 -15.19 27.16 22.46
N THR A 24 -15.51 26.42 21.40
CA THR A 24 -16.82 25.81 21.23
C THR A 24 -17.03 24.60 22.11
N ILE A 25 -16.03 23.69 22.19
CA ILE A 25 -16.14 22.45 22.97
C ILE A 25 -15.64 22.59 24.41
N HIS A 26 -15.06 23.73 24.77
CA HIS A 26 -14.45 24.02 26.07
C HIS A 26 -13.41 22.98 26.53
N GLN A 27 -12.68 22.39 25.58
CA GLN A 27 -11.63 21.40 25.84
C GLN A 27 -10.37 21.76 25.05
N LYS A 28 -9.20 21.45 25.62
CA LYS A 28 -7.93 21.57 24.91
C LYS A 28 -7.80 20.48 23.87
N LEU A 29 -7.40 20.86 22.67
CA LEU A 29 -7.15 19.92 21.57
C LEU A 29 -5.83 19.18 21.76
N PRO A 30 -5.71 17.95 21.23
CA PRO A 30 -4.46 17.22 21.19
C PRO A 30 -3.36 18.00 20.51
N LYS A 31 -2.10 17.77 20.94
CA LYS A 31 -0.94 18.40 20.29
C LYS A 31 -0.88 17.99 18.81
N GLY A 32 -0.70 18.98 17.94
CA GLY A 32 -0.64 18.77 16.50
C GLY A 32 -2.00 18.61 15.80
N PHE A 33 -3.10 18.76 16.52
CA PHE A 33 -4.44 18.67 15.95
C PHE A 33 -4.58 19.48 14.65
N GLN A 34 -5.20 18.90 13.63
CA GLN A 34 -5.34 19.46 12.28
C GLN A 34 -4.03 19.67 11.50
N ARG A 35 -2.88 19.23 12.00
CA ARG A 35 -1.65 19.19 11.20
C ARG A 35 -1.64 17.99 10.28
N SER A 36 -0.93 18.11 9.16
CA SER A 36 -0.81 17.02 8.18
C SER A 36 -0.34 15.71 8.80
N GLU A 37 0.61 15.73 9.71
CA GLU A 37 1.13 14.55 10.42
C GLU A 37 0.03 13.89 11.26
N PHE A 38 -0.73 14.70 12.01
CA PHE A 38 -1.86 14.21 12.79
C PHE A 38 -2.94 13.58 11.90
N LEU A 39 -3.25 14.22 10.77
CA LEU A 39 -4.26 13.73 9.83
C LEU A 39 -3.81 12.46 9.10
N LEU A 40 -2.52 12.30 8.81
CA LEU A 40 -1.96 11.08 8.25
C LEU A 40 -2.10 9.92 9.24
N GLU A 41 -1.71 10.12 10.51
CA GLU A 41 -1.85 9.13 11.58
C GLU A 41 -3.31 8.71 11.78
N HIS A 42 -4.24 9.66 11.66
CA HIS A 42 -5.68 9.43 11.76
C HIS A 42 -6.33 9.00 10.43
N GLY A 43 -5.54 8.60 9.45
CA GLY A 43 -6.00 7.96 8.23
C GLY A 43 -6.74 8.86 7.24
N LEU A 44 -6.67 10.17 7.39
CA LEU A 44 -7.37 11.14 6.54
C LEU A 44 -6.60 11.57 5.30
N LEU A 45 -5.27 11.40 5.29
CA LEU A 45 -4.38 11.70 4.17
C LEU A 45 -3.79 10.42 3.58
N ASP A 46 -3.43 10.46 2.31
CA ASP A 46 -2.67 9.39 1.65
C ASP A 46 -1.17 9.56 1.81
N ALA A 47 -0.67 10.80 1.72
CA ALA A 47 0.74 11.08 1.90
C ALA A 47 1.00 12.54 2.28
N ILE A 48 2.16 12.75 2.91
CA ILE A 48 2.73 14.08 3.13
C ILE A 48 3.89 14.22 2.15
N VAL A 49 3.85 15.28 1.33
CA VAL A 49 4.80 15.52 0.24
C VAL A 49 5.38 16.93 0.36
N GLU A 50 6.70 17.03 0.32
CA GLU A 50 7.40 18.31 0.28
C GLU A 50 7.01 19.10 -0.99
N ARG A 51 6.88 20.42 -0.87
CA ARG A 51 6.51 21.30 -2.00
C ARG A 51 7.41 21.10 -3.22
N ALA A 52 8.70 20.92 -3.01
CA ALA A 52 9.66 20.69 -4.09
C ALA A 52 9.38 19.40 -4.89
N GLN A 53 8.84 18.37 -4.24
CA GLN A 53 8.53 17.07 -4.84
C GLN A 53 7.09 16.97 -5.34
N MET A 54 6.21 17.91 -4.95
CA MET A 54 4.78 17.86 -5.23
C MET A 54 4.47 17.70 -6.72
N ARG A 55 5.20 18.42 -7.59
CA ARG A 55 5.01 18.35 -9.05
C ARG A 55 5.31 16.95 -9.59
N GLU A 56 6.39 16.34 -9.13
CA GLU A 56 6.82 15.00 -9.55
C GLU A 56 5.83 13.93 -9.09
N VAL A 57 5.44 13.98 -7.81
CA VAL A 57 4.46 13.05 -7.24
C VAL A 57 3.10 13.17 -7.92
N LEU A 58 2.61 14.38 -8.15
CA LEU A 58 1.37 14.61 -8.89
C LEU A 58 1.45 14.10 -10.33
N GLY A 59 2.56 14.36 -11.02
CA GLY A 59 2.80 13.85 -12.37
C GLY A 59 2.75 12.32 -12.42
N SER A 60 3.48 11.65 -11.53
CA SER A 60 3.48 10.20 -11.41
C SER A 60 2.08 9.63 -11.11
N LEU A 61 1.36 10.23 -10.18
CA LEU A 61 0.00 9.80 -9.86
C LEU A 61 -0.96 9.96 -11.05
N LEU A 62 -0.89 11.07 -11.79
CA LEU A 62 -1.71 11.29 -12.98
C LEU A 62 -1.38 10.26 -14.08
N GLU A 63 -0.11 10.03 -14.36
CA GLU A 63 0.33 9.00 -15.32
C GLU A 63 -0.16 7.60 -14.93
N LEU A 64 -0.12 7.24 -13.64
CA LEU A 64 -0.64 5.97 -13.13
C LEU A 64 -2.17 5.86 -13.30
N HIS A 65 -2.89 6.98 -13.37
CA HIS A 65 -4.33 6.99 -13.61
C HIS A 65 -4.68 6.98 -15.10
N GLU A 66 -3.95 7.68 -15.96
CA GLU A 66 -4.20 7.73 -17.41
C GLU A 66 -4.06 6.35 -18.08
N ASN A 67 -3.07 5.57 -17.67
CA ASN A 67 -2.81 4.25 -18.24
C ASN A 67 -3.77 3.14 -17.76
N ALA A 68 -4.67 3.43 -16.80
CA ALA A 68 -5.60 2.44 -16.28
C ALA A 68 -6.70 2.03 -17.29
N GLY A 69 -7.00 2.86 -18.29
CA GLY A 69 -8.07 2.61 -19.28
C GLY A 69 -7.61 2.10 -20.65
N THR A 70 -6.32 2.14 -20.96
CA THR A 70 -5.83 1.61 -22.23
C THR A 70 -5.70 0.09 -22.15
N LYS A 71 -6.56 -0.62 -22.88
CA LYS A 71 -6.44 -2.08 -23.13
C LYS A 71 -5.14 -2.36 -23.89
N LYS A 72 -3.98 -2.20 -23.28
CA LYS A 72 -2.78 -2.94 -23.68
C LYS A 72 -2.92 -4.31 -23.07
N SER A 73 -2.94 -5.35 -23.91
CA SER A 73 -2.96 -6.76 -23.50
C SER A 73 -2.05 -6.96 -22.29
N MET A 74 -2.61 -7.55 -21.23
CA MET A 74 -1.86 -7.87 -20.01
C MET A 74 -0.56 -8.59 -20.40
N PRO A 75 0.58 -8.29 -19.75
CA PRO A 75 1.80 -9.08 -19.94
C PRO A 75 1.57 -10.59 -19.78
N GLY A 76 0.52 -10.98 -19.04
CA GLY A 76 0.06 -12.36 -18.92
C GLY A 76 -0.43 -12.99 -20.20
N GLU A 77 -1.03 -12.25 -21.14
CA GLU A 77 -1.45 -12.80 -22.43
C GLU A 77 -0.24 -13.07 -23.33
N ARG A 78 0.73 -12.16 -23.37
CA ARG A 78 2.02 -12.39 -24.07
C ARG A 78 2.86 -13.47 -23.39
N MET A 79 2.81 -13.59 -22.07
CA MET A 79 3.43 -14.70 -21.34
C MET A 79 2.67 -16.00 -21.53
N ALA A 80 1.35 -15.98 -21.74
CA ALA A 80 0.57 -17.18 -22.06
C ALA A 80 0.90 -17.70 -23.46
N GLU A 81 1.08 -16.81 -24.46
CA GLU A 81 1.51 -17.19 -25.80
C GLU A 81 2.98 -17.67 -25.85
N GLN A 82 3.86 -17.08 -25.03
CA GLN A 82 5.24 -17.58 -24.88
C GLN A 82 5.35 -18.81 -23.97
N ARG A 83 4.36 -19.08 -23.09
CA ARG A 83 4.31 -20.29 -22.25
C ARG A 83 3.96 -21.56 -23.02
N THR A 84 3.35 -21.46 -24.19
CA THR A 84 3.15 -22.62 -25.08
C THR A 84 4.45 -23.11 -25.69
N ALA A 85 5.51 -22.33 -25.73
CA ALA A 85 6.84 -22.73 -26.20
C ALA A 85 7.85 -23.04 -25.09
N GLY A 86 7.60 -22.62 -23.86
CA GLY A 86 8.44 -22.92 -22.69
C GLY A 86 7.67 -23.85 -21.74
N LYS A 87 8.07 -25.11 -21.66
CA LYS A 87 7.63 -25.98 -20.53
C LYS A 87 7.74 -25.15 -19.26
N ILE A 88 6.60 -24.89 -18.58
CA ILE A 88 6.62 -24.46 -17.20
C ILE A 88 7.56 -25.44 -16.51
N ARG A 89 8.74 -24.98 -16.07
CA ARG A 89 9.49 -25.73 -15.09
C ARG A 89 8.58 -25.76 -13.86
N GLN A 90 7.72 -26.78 -13.80
CA GLN A 90 7.23 -27.25 -12.51
C GLN A 90 8.47 -27.29 -11.67
N GLY A 91 8.50 -26.46 -10.58
CA GLY A 91 9.63 -26.44 -9.69
C GLY A 91 9.98 -27.89 -9.44
N GLN A 92 11.16 -28.31 -9.93
CA GLN A 92 11.58 -29.68 -9.76
C GLN A 92 11.61 -29.88 -8.26
N SER A 93 10.56 -30.54 -7.77
CA SER A 93 10.67 -31.21 -6.48
C SER A 93 11.87 -32.11 -6.65
N VAL A 94 12.98 -31.77 -6.00
CA VAL A 94 14.15 -32.62 -5.94
C VAL A 94 13.63 -33.98 -5.48
N PRO A 95 13.68 -35.03 -6.32
CA PRO A 95 13.14 -36.32 -5.94
C PRO A 95 13.97 -36.80 -4.76
N GLY A 96 13.36 -36.98 -3.58
CA GLY A 96 14.01 -37.67 -2.49
C GLY A 96 13.82 -37.14 -1.08
N GLN A 97 13.42 -35.89 -0.86
CA GLN A 97 13.13 -35.42 0.50
C GLN A 97 11.66 -35.03 0.63
N ARG A 98 10.84 -35.94 1.14
CA ARG A 98 9.60 -35.57 1.81
C ARG A 98 10.00 -34.68 2.99
N ARG A 99 9.96 -33.36 2.78
CA ARG A 99 10.08 -32.42 3.90
C ARG A 99 8.95 -32.73 4.87
N ASP A 100 9.32 -33.02 6.12
CA ASP A 100 8.38 -33.19 7.21
C ASP A 100 7.51 -31.92 7.36
N ALA A 101 6.33 -32.08 7.92
CA ALA A 101 5.41 -30.95 8.19
C ALA A 101 6.11 -29.86 9.03
N TRP A 102 6.99 -30.28 9.96
CA TRP A 102 7.78 -29.40 10.79
C TRP A 102 8.80 -28.58 9.99
N ASP A 103 9.50 -29.19 9.04
CA ASP A 103 10.43 -28.50 8.15
C ASP A 103 9.74 -27.41 7.32
N ARG A 104 8.50 -27.65 6.90
CA ARG A 104 7.67 -26.66 6.19
C ARG A 104 7.33 -25.49 7.11
N VAL A 105 6.99 -25.76 8.36
CA VAL A 105 6.72 -24.72 9.37
C VAL A 105 7.97 -23.89 9.64
N LEU A 106 9.13 -24.52 9.81
CA LEU A 106 10.40 -23.82 10.01
C LEU A 106 10.74 -22.95 8.79
N THR A 107 10.61 -23.51 7.58
CA THR A 107 10.83 -22.75 6.33
C THR A 107 9.88 -21.57 6.22
N SER A 108 8.60 -21.75 6.57
CA SER A 108 7.59 -20.67 6.52
C SER A 108 7.90 -19.52 7.50
N ARG A 109 8.61 -19.83 8.57
CA ARG A 109 9.00 -18.88 9.63
C ARG A 109 10.43 -18.38 9.51
N SER A 110 11.17 -18.80 8.47
CA SER A 110 12.54 -18.33 8.24
C SER A 110 12.59 -16.81 8.13
N LYS A 111 13.60 -16.21 8.73
CA LYS A 111 13.87 -14.77 8.64
C LYS A 111 14.31 -14.34 7.24
N ASP A 112 14.82 -15.28 6.46
CA ASP A 112 15.30 -15.04 5.09
C ASP A 112 14.17 -15.09 4.04
N ARG A 113 12.93 -15.33 4.46
CA ARG A 113 11.79 -15.27 3.54
C ARG A 113 11.48 -13.81 3.19
N PRO A 114 11.26 -13.53 1.88
CA PRO A 114 10.80 -12.21 1.47
C PRO A 114 9.49 -11.83 2.15
N VAL A 115 9.40 -10.58 2.55
CA VAL A 115 8.19 -9.94 3.08
C VAL A 115 7.46 -9.17 1.98
N GLY A 116 6.28 -8.63 2.26
CA GLY A 116 5.46 -7.94 1.25
C GLY A 116 6.17 -6.82 0.52
N SER A 117 6.91 -5.98 1.27
CA SER A 117 7.71 -4.90 0.69
C SER A 117 8.84 -5.36 -0.22
N ASP A 118 9.40 -6.57 -0.01
CA ASP A 118 10.40 -7.14 -0.92
C ASP A 118 9.78 -7.50 -2.27
N TYR A 119 8.56 -8.06 -2.26
CA TYR A 119 7.83 -8.32 -3.50
C TYR A 119 7.47 -7.03 -4.23
N ILE A 120 7.06 -5.98 -3.50
CA ILE A 120 6.80 -4.67 -4.11
C ILE A 120 8.04 -4.18 -4.83
N ARG A 121 9.20 -4.15 -4.17
CA ARG A 121 10.47 -3.70 -4.77
C ARG A 121 10.94 -4.54 -5.95
N ALA A 122 10.70 -5.85 -5.90
CA ALA A 122 11.20 -6.78 -6.93
C ALA A 122 10.31 -6.84 -8.18
N MET A 123 9.01 -6.60 -8.05
CA MET A 123 8.04 -6.87 -9.12
C MET A 123 7.46 -5.61 -9.74
N PHE A 124 7.46 -4.48 -9.04
CA PHE A 124 6.77 -3.27 -9.46
C PHE A 124 7.73 -2.09 -9.62
N THR A 125 7.34 -1.14 -10.49
CA THR A 125 7.99 0.17 -10.61
C THR A 125 6.99 1.27 -10.26
N ASP A 126 7.50 2.47 -9.98
CA ASP A 126 6.69 3.68 -9.71
C ASP A 126 5.67 3.49 -8.58
N PHE A 127 6.02 2.70 -7.55
CA PHE A 127 5.13 2.44 -6.44
C PHE A 127 4.89 3.71 -5.62
N GLN A 128 3.61 4.10 -5.55
CA GLN A 128 3.11 5.20 -4.73
C GLN A 128 2.26 4.62 -3.60
N GLU A 129 2.79 4.64 -2.39
CA GLU A 129 2.06 4.17 -1.21
C GLU A 129 0.93 5.14 -0.85
N LEU A 130 -0.23 4.59 -0.51
CA LEU A 130 -1.42 5.32 -0.09
C LEU A 130 -1.83 4.87 1.29
N HIS A 131 -1.91 5.81 2.22
CA HIS A 131 -2.20 5.60 3.62
C HIS A 131 -3.66 5.82 3.99
N GLY A 132 -4.04 5.30 5.15
CA GLY A 132 -5.27 5.64 5.85
C GLY A 132 -6.55 4.96 5.35
N ASP A 133 -7.47 4.80 6.27
CA ASP A 133 -8.78 4.18 6.03
C ASP A 133 -9.91 5.20 5.80
N ARG A 134 -9.64 6.51 5.93
CA ARG A 134 -10.58 7.65 5.88
C ARG A 134 -11.58 7.70 7.04
N LEU A 135 -11.41 6.89 8.07
CA LEU A 135 -12.35 6.82 9.19
C LEU A 135 -11.69 6.96 10.55
N TYR A 136 -10.58 6.26 10.78
CA TYR A 136 -10.00 6.15 12.11
C TYR A 136 -8.47 6.28 12.12
N GLY A 137 -7.77 5.59 11.21
CA GLY A 137 -6.32 5.56 11.26
C GLY A 137 -5.66 4.88 10.07
N ASP A 138 -4.36 4.75 10.14
CA ASP A 138 -3.58 3.91 9.24
C ASP A 138 -3.12 2.64 9.97
N ASP A 139 -2.93 1.55 9.23
CA ASP A 139 -2.43 0.29 9.75
C ASP A 139 -1.14 -0.11 9.03
N PRO A 140 0.01 -0.10 9.73
CA PRO A 140 1.28 -0.46 9.15
C PRO A 140 1.41 -1.96 8.80
N ALA A 141 0.48 -2.81 9.26
CA ALA A 141 0.42 -4.22 8.87
C ALA A 141 -0.08 -4.41 7.43
N VAL A 142 -0.66 -3.37 6.81
CA VAL A 142 -1.11 -3.37 5.43
C VAL A 142 -0.42 -2.25 4.65
N ILE A 143 0.40 -2.62 3.68
CA ILE A 143 0.95 -1.69 2.69
C ILE A 143 0.08 -1.77 1.46
N GLY A 144 -0.33 -0.62 0.95
CA GLY A 144 -1.14 -0.56 -0.25
C GLY A 144 -0.90 0.71 -1.05
N GLY A 145 -1.06 0.63 -2.36
CA GLY A 145 -0.79 1.75 -3.23
C GLY A 145 -1.03 1.45 -4.70
N ILE A 146 -0.53 2.32 -5.54
CA ILE A 146 -0.60 2.21 -6.99
C ILE A 146 0.82 2.03 -7.52
N ALA A 147 1.00 1.17 -8.51
CA ALA A 147 2.30 0.89 -9.11
C ALA A 147 2.17 0.54 -10.60
N ARG A 148 3.31 0.32 -11.25
CA ARG A 148 3.35 -0.29 -12.59
C ARG A 148 3.82 -1.74 -12.50
N PHE A 149 3.11 -2.62 -13.19
CA PHE A 149 3.50 -4.00 -13.40
C PHE A 149 3.54 -4.28 -14.91
N GLY A 150 4.73 -4.50 -15.45
CA GLY A 150 4.91 -4.70 -16.88
C GLY A 150 4.42 -3.52 -17.76
N GLY A 151 4.50 -2.30 -17.24
CA GLY A 151 4.04 -1.08 -17.91
C GLY A 151 2.56 -0.75 -17.73
N GLN A 152 1.80 -1.62 -17.08
CA GLN A 152 0.38 -1.40 -16.75
C GLN A 152 0.23 -0.90 -15.32
N SER A 153 -0.66 0.08 -15.10
CA SER A 153 -1.01 0.55 -13.76
C SER A 153 -1.84 -0.49 -13.01
N VAL A 154 -1.43 -0.81 -11.80
CA VAL A 154 -2.08 -1.79 -10.93
C VAL A 154 -2.24 -1.21 -9.53
N THR A 155 -3.19 -1.72 -8.77
CA THR A 155 -3.28 -1.49 -7.32
C THR A 155 -2.64 -2.66 -6.62
N VAL A 156 -1.72 -2.39 -5.70
CA VAL A 156 -0.97 -3.41 -4.94
C VAL A 156 -1.37 -3.32 -3.49
N ILE A 157 -1.70 -4.47 -2.88
CA ILE A 157 -2.06 -4.57 -1.47
C ILE A 157 -1.36 -5.79 -0.88
N VAL A 158 -0.52 -5.57 0.12
CA VAL A 158 0.21 -6.65 0.79
C VAL A 158 0.05 -6.58 2.30
N GLN A 159 0.03 -7.75 2.94
CA GLN A 159 0.24 -7.85 4.38
C GLN A 159 1.74 -7.82 4.64
N GLU A 160 2.15 -6.91 5.52
CA GLU A 160 3.55 -6.69 5.80
C GLU A 160 3.94 -7.23 7.17
N LYS A 161 4.88 -8.13 7.16
CA LYS A 161 5.57 -8.61 8.36
C LYS A 161 6.91 -7.90 8.46
N GLY A 162 7.29 -7.46 9.65
CA GLY A 162 8.61 -6.88 9.84
C GLY A 162 9.74 -7.90 9.69
N SER A 163 10.93 -7.43 9.35
CA SER A 163 12.18 -8.21 9.28
C SER A 163 12.89 -8.33 10.64
N SER A 164 12.56 -7.46 11.58
CA SER A 164 13.11 -7.43 12.95
C SER A 164 11.97 -7.56 13.99
N THR A 165 12.36 -7.88 15.24
CA THR A 165 11.41 -7.96 16.35
C THR A 165 10.69 -6.62 16.57
N ARG A 166 11.40 -5.49 16.44
CA ARG A 166 10.82 -4.16 16.57
C ARG A 166 9.78 -3.90 15.49
N GLU A 167 10.13 -4.13 14.24
CA GLU A 167 9.21 -3.97 13.11
C GLU A 167 8.01 -4.92 13.20
N ASN A 168 8.20 -6.15 13.67
CA ASN A 168 7.11 -7.09 13.90
C ASN A 168 6.09 -6.53 14.92
N ILE A 169 6.56 -5.89 15.99
CA ILE A 169 5.69 -5.25 16.99
C ILE A 169 4.96 -4.06 16.37
N GLU A 170 5.66 -3.18 15.66
CA GLU A 170 5.11 -2.01 14.96
C GLU A 170 4.02 -2.41 13.96
N ARG A 171 4.22 -3.54 13.25
CA ARG A 171 3.29 -4.09 12.25
C ARG A 171 2.33 -5.13 12.82
N ASN A 172 2.19 -5.18 14.14
CA ASN A 172 1.30 -6.14 14.83
C ASN A 172 1.46 -7.59 14.32
N PHE A 173 2.70 -8.01 14.04
CA PHE A 173 3.05 -9.35 13.51
C PHE A 173 2.31 -9.73 12.22
N ALA A 174 2.10 -8.75 11.32
CA ALA A 174 1.31 -8.86 10.11
C ALA A 174 -0.18 -9.19 10.36
N MET A 175 -0.70 -8.90 11.52
CA MET A 175 -2.12 -9.06 11.84
C MET A 175 -2.84 -7.71 11.67
N PRO A 176 -3.60 -7.52 10.57
CA PRO A 176 -4.28 -6.26 10.34
C PRO A 176 -5.32 -5.96 11.40
N LYS A 177 -5.37 -4.70 11.80
CA LYS A 177 -6.46 -4.14 12.59
C LYS A 177 -7.66 -3.79 11.69
N PRO A 178 -8.82 -3.42 12.24
CA PRO A 178 -9.98 -3.02 11.43
C PRO A 178 -9.69 -1.94 10.39
N GLU A 179 -8.84 -0.97 10.72
CA GLU A 179 -8.39 0.09 9.80
C GLU A 179 -7.59 -0.45 8.62
N GLY A 180 -6.79 -1.49 8.79
CA GLY A 180 -6.07 -2.15 7.71
C GLY A 180 -7.01 -2.79 6.69
N TYR A 181 -8.06 -3.47 7.14
CA TYR A 181 -9.09 -4.02 6.26
C TYR A 181 -9.86 -2.92 5.53
N ARG A 182 -10.20 -1.81 6.22
CA ARG A 182 -10.88 -0.67 5.58
C ARG A 182 -10.00 0.04 4.57
N LYS A 183 -8.69 0.19 4.86
CA LYS A 183 -7.68 0.69 3.91
C LYS A 183 -7.64 -0.18 2.65
N ALA A 184 -7.52 -1.50 2.80
CA ALA A 184 -7.52 -2.43 1.69
C ALA A 184 -8.81 -2.32 0.85
N LEU A 185 -9.98 -2.32 1.49
CA LEU A 185 -11.26 -2.16 0.81
C LEU A 185 -11.37 -0.82 0.07
N ARG A 186 -10.88 0.27 0.65
CA ARG A 186 -10.84 1.59 0.01
C ARG A 186 -10.01 1.55 -1.28
N LEU A 187 -8.83 0.93 -1.22
CA LEU A 187 -7.94 0.79 -2.38
C LEU A 187 -8.55 -0.10 -3.47
N MET A 188 -9.25 -1.18 -3.09
CA MET A 188 -9.98 -2.02 -4.04
C MET A 188 -11.10 -1.26 -4.74
N LYS A 189 -11.89 -0.46 -4.00
CA LYS A 189 -12.94 0.40 -4.59
C LYS A 189 -12.36 1.47 -5.52
N GLN A 190 -11.20 2.03 -5.16
CA GLN A 190 -10.49 2.96 -6.02
C GLN A 190 -9.97 2.25 -7.30
N ALA A 191 -9.47 1.02 -7.16
CA ALA A 191 -9.04 0.21 -8.30
C ALA A 191 -10.21 -0.07 -9.26
N GLU A 192 -11.37 -0.44 -8.73
CA GLU A 192 -12.60 -0.65 -9.50
C GLU A 192 -13.00 0.62 -10.26
N LYS A 193 -13.04 1.77 -9.57
CA LYS A 193 -13.37 3.07 -10.17
C LYS A 193 -12.47 3.44 -11.35
N PHE A 194 -11.19 3.16 -11.25
CA PHE A 194 -10.17 3.48 -12.27
C PHE A 194 -9.79 2.28 -13.15
N HIS A 195 -10.53 1.18 -13.07
CA HIS A 195 -10.33 -0.04 -13.88
C HIS A 195 -8.89 -0.59 -13.81
N ARG A 196 -8.27 -0.55 -12.62
CA ARG A 196 -6.96 -1.12 -12.37
C ARG A 196 -7.08 -2.54 -11.82
N PRO A 197 -6.27 -3.49 -12.31
CA PRO A 197 -6.12 -4.78 -11.65
C PRO A 197 -5.63 -4.62 -10.21
N VAL A 198 -6.05 -5.53 -9.32
CA VAL A 198 -5.58 -5.62 -7.93
C VAL A 198 -4.68 -6.84 -7.79
N ILE A 199 -3.51 -6.66 -7.21
CA ILE A 199 -2.52 -7.69 -6.93
C ILE A 199 -2.21 -7.72 -5.44
#